data_570b78bb26d983be2af5c07754b046dc
#
_entry.id   570b78bb26d983be2af5c07754b046dc
#
_cell.length_a   1.000
_cell.length_b   1.000
_cell.length_c   1.000
_cell.angle_alpha   90.00
_cell.angle_beta   90.00
_cell.angle_gamma   90.00
#
_symmetry.space_group_name_H-M   'P 1'
#
loop_
_entity.id
_entity.type
_entity.pdbx_description
1 polymer ?
#
loop_
_entity_poly.entity_id
_entity_poly.type
_entity_poly.pdbx_seq_one_letter_code
_entity_poly.pdbx_strand_id
1 'polypeptide(L)'
;AKWSELDYVQVYGIAADYDGGSVGNGTLVKRWLPIKKIKKMKLSSDVGRILIRTDFEDFSFMSTHLDLDDKHRMNEAAAICTELDYIRKPVFLAGDMNDSHRWKNLAFSVFLEDFQIFSDTEGNTIPGREENTACIDYILFHDYKNSGIQNIESHIVRTITIDGQTV
;
A
#
# COMPACT_ATOMS: atom_id res chain seq x y z
N ALA A 1 9.75 19.91 5.97
CA ALA A 1 10.14 19.25 7.22
C ALA A 1 11.03 18.07 6.89
N LYS A 2 12.11 17.88 7.63
CA LYS A 2 12.92 16.69 7.49
C LYS A 2 12.27 15.59 8.32
N TRP A 3 11.91 14.48 7.70
CA TRP A 3 11.24 13.34 8.37
C TRP A 3 12.02 12.82 9.59
N SER A 4 13.34 13.00 9.59
CA SER A 4 14.21 12.68 10.74
C SER A 4 13.92 13.53 11.99
N GLU A 5 13.43 14.76 11.82
CA GLU A 5 13.05 15.66 12.92
C GLU A 5 11.70 15.24 13.54
N LEU A 6 10.87 14.48 12.77
CA LEU A 6 9.60 13.92 13.22
C LEU A 6 9.72 12.48 13.74
N ASP A 7 10.94 12.02 14.04
CA ASP A 7 11.24 10.67 14.52
C ASP A 7 10.85 9.53 13.57
N TYR A 8 10.99 9.76 12.26
CA TYR A 8 10.77 8.75 11.23
C TYR A 8 12.05 8.42 10.46
N VAL A 9 12.14 7.16 10.03
CA VAL A 9 13.06 6.69 8.99
C VAL A 9 12.27 6.55 7.68
N GLN A 10 12.82 7.10 6.61
CA GLN A 10 12.21 6.99 5.29
C GLN A 10 12.77 5.77 4.55
N VAL A 11 11.88 4.92 4.05
CA VAL A 11 12.18 3.86 3.08
C VAL A 11 11.55 4.27 1.76
N TYR A 12 12.37 4.57 0.76
CA TYR A 12 11.91 5.04 -0.55
C TYR A 12 12.37 4.10 -1.66
N GLY A 13 11.48 3.85 -2.64
CA GLY A 13 11.74 3.09 -3.84
C GLY A 13 11.39 3.90 -5.09
N ILE A 14 12.37 4.05 -6.00
CA ILE A 14 12.17 4.73 -7.28
C ILE A 14 11.45 3.77 -8.23
N ALA A 15 10.30 4.20 -8.76
CA ALA A 15 9.54 3.50 -9.76
C ALA A 15 9.97 3.91 -11.18
N ALA A 16 10.05 5.21 -11.44
CA ALA A 16 10.43 5.78 -12.74
C ALA A 16 11.10 7.15 -12.58
N ASP A 17 11.78 7.57 -13.62
CA ASP A 17 12.23 8.95 -13.78
C ASP A 17 11.07 9.79 -14.36
N TYR A 18 10.90 11.00 -13.84
CA TYR A 18 9.83 11.90 -14.24
C TYR A 18 10.26 13.36 -14.08
N ASP A 19 10.16 14.14 -15.16
CA ASP A 19 10.39 15.60 -15.19
C ASP A 19 11.68 16.05 -14.48
N GLY A 20 12.79 15.40 -14.82
CA GLY A 20 14.11 15.71 -14.23
C GLY A 20 14.32 15.23 -12.80
N GLY A 21 13.36 14.51 -12.22
CA GLY A 21 13.42 13.88 -10.91
C GLY A 21 13.04 12.40 -10.96
N SER A 22 12.61 11.84 -9.84
CA SER A 22 12.12 10.48 -9.77
C SER A 22 10.82 10.40 -9.00
N VAL A 23 9.94 9.51 -9.42
CA VAL A 23 8.69 9.15 -8.72
C VAL A 23 8.77 7.73 -8.20
N GLY A 24 8.04 7.46 -7.12
CA GLY A 24 8.01 6.14 -6.52
C GLY A 24 7.21 6.10 -5.25
N ASN A 25 7.32 4.98 -4.53
CA ASN A 25 6.63 4.77 -3.27
C ASN A 25 7.56 5.04 -2.09
N GLY A 26 6.96 5.39 -0.96
CA GLY A 26 7.67 5.59 0.29
C GLY A 26 6.93 5.03 1.49
N THR A 27 7.68 4.56 2.46
CA THR A 27 7.18 4.16 3.77
C THR A 27 7.90 4.97 4.83
N LEU A 28 7.15 5.59 5.73
CA LEU A 28 7.69 6.26 6.90
C LEU A 28 7.59 5.31 8.10
N VAL A 29 8.72 4.95 8.65
CA VAL A 29 8.82 4.02 9.77
C VAL A 29 9.24 4.78 11.02
N LYS A 30 8.50 4.63 12.11
CA LYS A 30 8.90 5.16 13.41
C LYS A 30 10.29 4.64 13.79
N ARG A 31 11.17 5.51 14.26
CA ARG A 31 12.56 5.18 14.57
C ARG A 31 12.72 4.08 15.63
N TRP A 32 11.76 3.98 16.54
CA TRP A 32 11.76 2.93 17.57
C TRP A 32 11.39 1.54 17.05
N LEU A 33 10.86 1.42 15.79
CA LEU A 33 10.51 0.15 15.17
C LEU A 33 11.68 -0.33 14.28
N PRO A 34 12.48 -1.30 14.71
CA PRO A 34 13.69 -1.68 14.00
C PRO A 34 13.38 -2.42 12.71
N ILE A 35 13.89 -1.90 11.61
CA ILE A 35 13.81 -2.53 10.29
C ILE A 35 14.83 -3.67 10.24
N LYS A 36 14.38 -4.87 9.87
CA LYS A 36 15.24 -6.06 9.70
C LYS A 36 15.74 -6.21 8.26
N LYS A 37 14.86 -5.94 7.28
CA LYS A 37 15.19 -6.08 5.86
C LYS A 37 14.31 -5.16 5.02
N ILE A 38 14.86 -4.69 3.91
CA ILE A 38 14.12 -3.96 2.88
C ILE A 38 14.31 -4.70 1.56
N LYS A 39 13.21 -4.97 0.85
CA LYS A 39 13.21 -5.46 -0.52
C LYS A 39 12.47 -4.45 -1.39
N LYS A 40 13.04 -4.13 -2.54
CA LYS A 40 12.42 -3.29 -3.56
C LYS A 40 12.32 -4.11 -4.83
N MET A 41 11.12 -4.24 -5.37
CA MET A 41 10.85 -5.03 -6.55
C MET A 41 10.13 -4.18 -7.58
N LYS A 42 10.73 -4.01 -8.76
CA LYS A 42 10.02 -3.40 -9.89
C LYS A 42 8.91 -4.35 -10.33
N LEU A 43 7.71 -3.83 -10.44
CA LEU A 43 6.56 -4.53 -10.99
C LEU A 43 6.59 -4.43 -12.53
N SER A 44 5.97 -5.37 -13.20
CA SER A 44 5.97 -5.44 -14.66
C SER A 44 4.99 -4.46 -15.27
N SER A 45 5.31 -3.17 -15.25
CA SER A 45 4.54 -2.15 -15.95
C SER A 45 5.44 -1.22 -16.75
N ASP A 46 4.94 -0.74 -17.89
CA ASP A 46 5.66 0.16 -18.79
C ASP A 46 5.84 1.56 -18.17
N VAL A 47 4.94 1.94 -17.27
CA VAL A 47 5.00 3.23 -16.58
C VAL A 47 5.88 3.20 -15.32
N GLY A 48 6.47 2.05 -14.99
CA GLY A 48 7.32 1.89 -13.82
C GLY A 48 6.52 1.88 -12.52
N ARG A 49 6.27 0.69 -11.99
CA ARG A 49 5.65 0.49 -10.67
C ARG A 49 6.62 -0.27 -9.78
N ILE A 50 6.51 -0.06 -8.48
CA ILE A 50 7.42 -0.67 -7.51
C ILE A 50 6.67 -1.15 -6.28
N LEU A 51 7.05 -2.34 -5.81
CA LEU A 51 6.72 -2.82 -4.48
C LEU A 51 7.90 -2.56 -3.55
N ILE A 52 7.62 -1.97 -2.39
CA ILE A 52 8.58 -1.89 -1.29
C ILE A 52 8.08 -2.82 -0.19
N ARG A 53 8.89 -3.81 0.18
CA ARG A 53 8.67 -4.65 1.37
C ARG A 53 9.65 -4.25 2.45
N THR A 54 9.13 -3.93 3.62
CA THR A 54 9.87 -3.64 4.83
C THR A 54 9.55 -4.70 5.87
N ASP A 55 10.53 -5.51 6.22
CA ASP A 55 10.38 -6.60 7.18
C ASP A 55 10.76 -6.11 8.59
N PHE A 56 9.87 -6.31 9.54
CA PHE A 56 10.07 -6.10 10.97
C PHE A 56 10.20 -7.46 11.68
N GLU A 57 10.30 -7.49 13.02
CA GLU A 57 10.41 -8.75 13.76
C GLU A 57 9.16 -9.62 13.56
N ASP A 58 7.98 -9.08 13.84
CA ASP A 58 6.73 -9.84 13.97
C ASP A 58 5.84 -9.75 12.73
N PHE A 59 6.09 -8.81 11.81
CA PHE A 59 5.28 -8.61 10.60
C PHE A 59 6.11 -8.06 9.45
N SER A 60 5.55 -8.06 8.26
CA SER A 60 6.05 -7.35 7.09
C SER A 60 5.06 -6.31 6.61
N PHE A 61 5.56 -5.20 6.13
CA PHE A 61 4.76 -4.14 5.51
C PHE A 61 5.17 -3.96 4.05
N MET A 62 4.18 -3.97 3.18
CA MET A 62 4.34 -3.75 1.75
C MET A 62 3.67 -2.44 1.35
N SER A 63 4.32 -1.66 0.50
CA SER A 63 3.79 -0.42 -0.08
C SER A 63 3.88 -0.46 -1.58
N THR A 64 2.78 -0.16 -2.27
CA THR A 64 2.70 -0.16 -3.73
C THR A 64 1.80 0.95 -4.26
N HIS A 65 1.86 1.18 -5.57
CA HIS A 65 0.91 1.94 -6.36
C HIS A 65 0.80 1.23 -7.70
N LEU A 66 -0.35 0.61 -7.97
CA LEU A 66 -0.55 -0.23 -9.14
C LEU A 66 -0.82 0.59 -10.40
N ASP A 67 -0.73 -0.07 -11.55
CA ASP A 67 -0.96 0.54 -12.85
C ASP A 67 -2.44 0.92 -13.08
N LEU A 68 -2.68 1.82 -14.04
CA LEU A 68 -4.01 2.19 -14.51
C LEU A 68 -4.59 1.16 -15.50
N ASP A 69 -3.75 0.37 -16.16
CA ASP A 69 -4.17 -0.69 -17.08
C ASP A 69 -4.56 -1.95 -16.32
N ASP A 70 -5.74 -2.50 -16.62
CA ASP A 70 -6.31 -3.65 -15.91
C ASP A 70 -5.43 -4.91 -15.99
N LYS A 71 -4.82 -5.16 -17.16
CA LYS A 71 -3.98 -6.33 -17.36
C LYS A 71 -2.66 -6.20 -16.60
N HIS A 72 -2.08 -5.01 -16.61
CA HIS A 72 -0.86 -4.73 -15.84
C HIS A 72 -1.15 -4.87 -14.35
N ARG A 73 -2.23 -4.28 -13.84
CA ARG A 73 -2.65 -4.42 -12.43
C ARG A 73 -2.80 -5.86 -11.99
N MET A 74 -3.44 -6.70 -12.82
CA MET A 74 -3.61 -8.12 -12.52
C MET A 74 -2.26 -8.83 -12.40
N ASN A 75 -1.32 -8.57 -13.31
CA ASN A 75 0.03 -9.16 -13.27
C ASN A 75 0.82 -8.67 -12.06
N GLU A 76 0.68 -7.38 -11.70
CA GLU A 76 1.31 -6.78 -10.53
C GLU A 76 0.76 -7.37 -9.25
N ALA A 77 -0.56 -7.55 -9.14
CA ALA A 77 -1.21 -8.21 -8.02
C ALA A 77 -0.69 -9.66 -7.86
N ALA A 78 -0.61 -10.42 -8.94
CA ALA A 78 -0.08 -11.78 -8.93
C ALA A 78 1.40 -11.82 -8.48
N ALA A 79 2.22 -10.88 -8.97
CA ALA A 79 3.62 -10.78 -8.56
C ALA A 79 3.75 -10.44 -7.06
N ILE A 80 2.87 -9.59 -6.52
CA ILE A 80 2.83 -9.25 -5.09
C ILE A 80 2.42 -10.47 -4.26
N CYS A 81 1.38 -11.21 -4.66
CA CYS A 81 0.95 -12.44 -3.97
C CYS A 81 2.06 -13.49 -3.94
N THR A 82 2.83 -13.63 -5.03
CA THR A 82 3.99 -14.54 -5.07
C THR A 82 5.06 -14.22 -4.01
N GLU A 83 5.15 -12.96 -3.56
CA GLU A 83 6.07 -12.59 -2.46
C GLU A 83 5.70 -13.23 -1.12
N LEU A 84 4.43 -13.59 -0.91
CA LEU A 84 3.97 -14.25 0.33
C LEU A 84 4.63 -15.61 0.54
N ASP A 85 5.01 -16.33 -0.52
CA ASP A 85 5.70 -17.61 -0.46
C ASP A 85 7.02 -17.53 0.33
N TYR A 86 7.63 -16.36 0.36
CA TYR A 86 8.91 -16.10 1.02
C TYR A 86 8.77 -15.49 2.42
N ILE A 87 7.52 -15.29 2.92
CA ILE A 87 7.25 -14.62 4.19
C ILE A 87 6.57 -15.60 5.14
N ARG A 88 7.04 -15.66 6.38
CA ARG A 88 6.54 -16.57 7.42
C ARG A 88 6.03 -15.79 8.64
N LYS A 89 5.32 -14.71 8.37
CA LYS A 89 4.72 -13.80 9.36
C LYS A 89 3.57 -13.00 8.72
N PRO A 90 2.71 -12.36 9.50
CA PRO A 90 1.65 -11.50 8.99
C PRO A 90 2.17 -10.41 8.05
N VAL A 91 1.39 -10.08 7.02
CA VAL A 91 1.77 -9.07 6.03
C VAL A 91 0.65 -8.04 5.88
N PHE A 92 1.02 -6.77 5.98
CA PHE A 92 0.17 -5.66 5.58
C PHE A 92 0.63 -5.16 4.21
N LEU A 93 -0.31 -5.00 3.28
CA LEU A 93 -0.10 -4.37 1.98
C LEU A 93 -0.94 -3.10 1.91
N ALA A 94 -0.31 -1.96 1.72
CA ALA A 94 -1.00 -0.68 1.63
C ALA A 94 -0.60 0.10 0.38
N GLY A 95 -1.56 0.85 -0.17
CA GLY A 95 -1.31 1.74 -1.30
C GLY A 95 -2.55 2.03 -2.14
N ASP A 96 -2.31 2.80 -3.20
CA ASP A 96 -3.27 3.05 -4.27
C ASP A 96 -3.29 1.83 -5.21
N MET A 97 -4.38 1.09 -5.18
CA MET A 97 -4.54 -0.10 -6.01
C MET A 97 -5.06 0.23 -7.42
N ASN A 98 -5.45 1.48 -7.68
CA ASN A 98 -6.11 1.90 -8.92
C ASN A 98 -7.27 0.96 -9.31
N ASP A 99 -7.83 0.30 -8.32
CA ASP A 99 -8.88 -0.70 -8.43
C ASP A 99 -9.78 -0.67 -7.19
N SER A 100 -10.98 -1.21 -7.31
CA SER A 100 -11.90 -1.30 -6.18
C SER A 100 -12.50 -2.70 -6.07
N HIS A 101 -12.59 -3.19 -4.84
CA HIS A 101 -13.28 -4.45 -4.55
C HIS A 101 -14.77 -4.45 -4.98
N ARG A 102 -15.33 -3.26 -5.22
CA ARG A 102 -16.70 -3.07 -5.71
C ARG A 102 -16.82 -3.12 -7.24
N TRP A 103 -15.70 -3.02 -7.95
CA TRP A 103 -15.67 -3.14 -9.41
C TRP A 103 -15.48 -4.60 -9.79
N LYS A 104 -15.93 -4.96 -10.99
CA LYS A 104 -15.75 -6.32 -11.52
C LYS A 104 -14.34 -6.46 -12.13
N ASN A 105 -13.32 -6.07 -11.39
CA ASN A 105 -11.95 -6.05 -11.84
C ASN A 105 -11.15 -7.24 -11.32
N LEU A 106 -10.14 -7.64 -12.09
CA LEU A 106 -9.42 -8.88 -11.88
C LEU A 106 -8.32 -8.78 -10.80
N ALA A 107 -7.74 -7.59 -10.56
CA ALA A 107 -6.67 -7.43 -9.60
C ALA A 107 -7.12 -7.73 -8.16
N PHE A 108 -8.31 -7.23 -7.76
CA PHE A 108 -8.87 -7.55 -6.45
C PHE A 108 -9.23 -9.03 -6.29
N SER A 109 -9.66 -9.72 -7.35
CA SER A 109 -9.91 -11.17 -7.26
C SER A 109 -8.62 -11.93 -6.95
N VAL A 110 -7.48 -11.50 -7.50
CA VAL A 110 -6.17 -12.09 -7.18
C VAL A 110 -5.78 -11.82 -5.73
N PHE A 111 -5.90 -10.58 -5.27
CA PHE A 111 -5.56 -10.25 -3.87
C PHE A 111 -6.42 -10.99 -2.86
N LEU A 112 -7.72 -11.12 -3.09
CA LEU A 112 -8.67 -11.74 -2.14
C LEU A 112 -8.51 -13.25 -1.99
N GLU A 113 -7.67 -13.90 -2.81
CA GLU A 113 -7.25 -15.29 -2.59
C GLU A 113 -6.33 -15.41 -1.36
N ASP A 114 -5.49 -14.40 -1.09
CA ASP A 114 -4.44 -14.43 -0.06
C ASP A 114 -4.60 -13.35 1.02
N PHE A 115 -5.29 -12.27 0.70
CA PHE A 115 -5.47 -11.12 1.58
C PHE A 115 -6.94 -10.90 1.93
N GLN A 116 -7.19 -10.35 3.09
CA GLN A 116 -8.46 -9.74 3.47
C GLN A 116 -8.35 -8.22 3.46
N ILE A 117 -9.46 -7.52 3.17
CA ILE A 117 -9.52 -6.07 3.28
C ILE A 117 -9.49 -5.70 4.76
N PHE A 118 -8.55 -4.84 5.14
CA PHE A 118 -8.30 -4.48 6.52
C PHE A 118 -8.59 -3.01 6.83
N SER A 119 -8.69 -2.16 5.80
CA SER A 119 -9.10 -0.76 5.92
C SER A 119 -10.59 -0.58 5.79
N ASP A 120 -11.09 0.56 6.28
CA ASP A 120 -12.42 1.06 5.95
C ASP A 120 -12.55 1.27 4.44
N THR A 121 -13.68 0.86 3.90
CA THR A 121 -14.02 0.99 2.48
C THR A 121 -15.23 1.90 2.23
N GLU A 122 -15.79 2.48 3.30
CA GLU A 122 -16.94 3.35 3.21
C GLU A 122 -16.54 4.78 2.84
N GLY A 123 -16.50 5.04 1.54
CA GLY A 123 -16.23 6.37 1.01
C GLY A 123 -15.27 6.37 -0.18
N ASN A 124 -14.99 7.58 -0.64
CA ASN A 124 -14.04 7.82 -1.73
C ASN A 124 -12.66 8.13 -1.19
N THR A 125 -11.64 7.58 -1.82
CA THR A 125 -10.25 7.98 -1.62
C THR A 125 -9.72 8.85 -2.77
N ILE A 126 -10.48 8.95 -3.89
CA ILE A 126 -10.17 9.87 -4.98
C ILE A 126 -10.75 11.26 -4.66
N PRO A 127 -9.92 12.32 -4.60
CA PRO A 127 -10.39 13.68 -4.36
C PRO A 127 -11.40 14.17 -5.43
N GLY A 128 -12.39 14.94 -5.01
CA GLY A 128 -13.36 15.58 -5.92
C GLY A 128 -14.47 14.69 -6.47
N ARG A 129 -14.56 13.42 -6.06
CA ARG A 129 -15.71 12.57 -6.36
C ARG A 129 -16.69 12.54 -5.18
N GLU A 130 -17.94 12.93 -5.44
CA GLU A 130 -18.99 13.00 -4.41
C GLU A 130 -19.67 11.67 -4.09
N GLU A 131 -19.62 10.69 -5.01
CA GLU A 131 -20.27 9.40 -4.85
C GLU A 131 -19.32 8.35 -4.29
N ASN A 132 -19.82 7.48 -3.41
CA ASN A 132 -19.09 6.38 -2.75
C ASN A 132 -18.65 5.24 -3.70
N THR A 133 -18.12 5.58 -4.87
CA THR A 133 -17.79 4.62 -5.91
C THR A 133 -16.30 4.40 -6.12
N ALA A 134 -15.46 5.20 -5.49
CA ALA A 134 -14.04 5.27 -5.81
C ALA A 134 -13.12 5.16 -4.59
N CYS A 135 -13.31 4.11 -3.78
CA CYS A 135 -12.29 3.67 -2.85
C CYS A 135 -11.27 2.85 -3.66
N ILE A 136 -10.07 3.36 -3.83
CA ILE A 136 -8.96 2.70 -4.55
C ILE A 136 -7.70 2.58 -3.70
N ASP A 137 -7.67 3.24 -2.53
CA ASP A 137 -6.59 3.11 -1.55
C ASP A 137 -7.01 2.12 -0.47
N TYR A 138 -6.17 1.15 -0.21
CA TYR A 138 -6.47 0.06 0.72
C TYR A 138 -5.32 -0.26 1.64
N ILE A 139 -5.68 -0.83 2.79
CA ILE A 139 -4.81 -1.68 3.59
C ILE A 139 -5.37 -3.09 3.50
N LEU A 140 -4.59 -4.01 2.96
CA LEU A 140 -4.89 -5.43 2.87
C LEU A 140 -4.03 -6.19 3.88
N PHE A 141 -4.52 -7.30 4.38
CA PHE A 141 -3.87 -8.08 5.42
C PHE A 141 -3.84 -9.57 5.07
N HIS A 142 -2.65 -10.16 5.08
CA HIS A 142 -2.44 -11.60 5.00
C HIS A 142 -2.15 -12.15 6.39
N ASP A 143 -3.05 -12.97 6.91
CA ASP A 143 -2.96 -13.55 8.25
C ASP A 143 -2.18 -14.86 8.28
N TYR A 144 -0.86 -14.77 8.41
CA TYR A 144 -0.04 -15.95 8.50
C TYR A 144 -0.27 -16.73 9.81
N LYS A 145 -0.76 -17.97 9.70
CA LYS A 145 -0.98 -18.89 10.83
C LYS A 145 -1.97 -18.38 11.90
N ASN A 146 -2.98 -17.63 11.50
CA ASN A 146 -3.97 -17.08 12.43
C ASN A 146 -3.29 -16.30 13.57
N SER A 147 -2.63 -15.23 13.22
CA SER A 147 -1.83 -14.39 14.14
C SER A 147 -2.63 -13.77 15.29
N GLY A 148 -3.96 -13.72 15.16
CA GLY A 148 -4.86 -13.06 16.10
C GLY A 148 -4.88 -11.53 15.95
N ILE A 149 -4.23 -10.98 14.94
CA ILE A 149 -4.28 -9.54 14.64
C ILE A 149 -5.68 -9.22 14.12
N GLN A 150 -6.30 -8.20 14.69
CA GLN A 150 -7.62 -7.73 14.29
C GLN A 150 -7.58 -6.23 14.02
N ASN A 151 -8.34 -5.78 13.02
CA ASN A 151 -8.61 -4.36 12.86
C ASN A 151 -9.69 -3.96 13.87
N ILE A 152 -9.35 -3.05 14.78
CA ILE A 152 -10.27 -2.53 15.76
C ILE A 152 -11.00 -1.31 15.20
N GLU A 153 -10.28 -0.45 14.47
CA GLU A 153 -10.81 0.77 13.90
C GLU A 153 -9.97 1.21 12.70
N SER A 154 -10.64 1.65 11.64
CA SER A 154 -10.02 2.37 10.52
C SER A 154 -10.98 3.40 9.97
N HIS A 155 -10.46 4.49 9.43
CA HIS A 155 -11.26 5.53 8.80
C HIS A 155 -10.48 6.28 7.72
N ILE A 156 -11.20 6.84 6.76
CA ILE A 156 -10.63 7.67 5.72
C ILE A 156 -10.49 9.10 6.27
N VAL A 157 -9.26 9.59 6.34
CA VAL A 157 -9.00 10.98 6.73
C VAL A 157 -9.34 11.89 5.53
N ARG A 158 -10.37 12.72 5.69
CA ARG A 158 -10.86 13.61 4.62
C ARG A 158 -10.38 15.04 4.74
N THR A 159 -10.09 15.46 5.94
CA THR A 159 -9.66 16.83 6.25
C THR A 159 -8.54 16.80 7.27
N ILE A 160 -7.51 17.57 7.02
CA ILE A 160 -6.42 17.79 7.97
C ILE A 160 -6.39 19.29 8.28
N THR A 161 -6.33 19.64 9.55
CA THR A 161 -6.17 21.04 9.96
C THR A 161 -4.73 21.25 10.43
N ILE A 162 -4.02 22.16 9.77
CA ILE A 162 -2.66 22.56 10.12
C ILE A 162 -2.71 24.06 10.43
N ASP A 163 -2.27 24.46 11.64
CA ASP A 163 -2.25 25.85 12.09
C ASP A 163 -3.58 26.59 11.91
N GLY A 164 -4.70 25.88 12.12
CA GLY A 164 -6.05 26.43 11.99
C GLY A 164 -6.57 26.52 10.55
N GLN A 165 -5.82 26.07 9.56
CA GLN A 165 -6.24 25.96 8.17
C GLN A 165 -6.57 24.52 7.80
N THR A 166 -7.75 24.30 7.22
CA THR A 166 -8.14 23.01 6.68
C THR A 166 -7.48 22.79 5.32
N VAL A 167 -6.82 21.67 5.14
CA VAL A 167 -6.09 21.27 3.91
C VAL A 167 -6.76 20.03 3.32
#